data_c02c9e5383a11081d52ef074cf144724
#
_entry.id   c02c9e5383a11081d52ef074cf144724
#
_cell.length_a   1.000
_cell.length_b   1.000
_cell.length_c   1.000
_cell.angle_alpha   90.00
_cell.angle_beta   90.00
_cell.angle_gamma   90.00
#
_symmetry.space_group_name_H-M   'P 1'
#
loop_
_entity.id
_entity.type
_entity.pdbx_description
1 polymer ?
#
loop_
_entity_poly.entity_id
_entity_poly.type
_entity_poly.pdbx_seq_one_letter_code
_entity_poly.pdbx_strand_id
1 'polypeptide(L)'
;LNELSRNIMADWVPLLESHDLTYEIEIPETEYMTRVDPTAYTRILNNLLQNILTHSGARQVTLTVTETEQQAKIIVADNGKGISTADLPHIFERMYQCDHSRSAKGNGLGLSIAKELVSVHKGTITADSILEAGTTFTIILPKAL
;
A
#
# COMPACT_ATOMS: atom_id res chain seq x y z
N LEU A 1 -8.55 -9.86 -9.08
CA LEU A 1 -7.94 -8.78 -8.28
C LEU A 1 -8.89 -8.26 -7.20
N ASN A 2 -10.13 -8.00 -7.52
CA ASN A 2 -11.08 -7.44 -6.56
C ASN A 2 -11.34 -8.38 -5.39
N GLU A 3 -11.62 -9.64 -5.68
CA GLU A 3 -11.85 -10.63 -4.64
C GLU A 3 -10.58 -10.86 -3.80
N LEU A 4 -9.43 -10.93 -4.45
CA LEU A 4 -8.15 -11.07 -3.75
C LEU A 4 -7.91 -9.89 -2.82
N SER A 5 -8.19 -8.67 -3.27
CA SER A 5 -8.05 -7.47 -2.45
C SER A 5 -8.97 -7.51 -1.23
N ARG A 6 -10.22 -7.94 -1.42
CA ARG A 6 -11.17 -8.09 -0.30
C ARG A 6 -10.67 -9.11 0.72
N ASN A 7 -10.15 -10.23 0.24
CA ASN A 7 -9.64 -11.29 1.12
C ASN A 7 -8.43 -10.82 1.92
N ILE A 8 -7.52 -10.08 1.28
CA ILE A 8 -6.35 -9.54 1.98
C ILE A 8 -6.79 -8.57 3.07
N MET A 9 -7.72 -7.66 2.76
CA MET A 9 -8.22 -6.73 3.77
C MET A 9 -8.96 -7.44 4.89
N ALA A 10 -9.73 -8.47 4.58
CA ALA A 10 -10.42 -9.25 5.61
C ALA A 10 -9.44 -9.86 6.61
N ASP A 11 -8.28 -10.29 6.13
CA ASP A 11 -7.24 -10.84 7.00
C ASP A 11 -6.62 -9.77 7.89
N TRP A 12 -6.61 -8.52 7.45
CA TRP A 12 -6.02 -7.41 8.21
C TRP A 12 -6.99 -6.77 9.20
N VAL A 13 -8.31 -6.94 9.01
CA VAL A 13 -9.32 -6.28 9.84
C VAL A 13 -9.11 -6.51 11.33
N PRO A 14 -8.92 -7.76 11.83
CA PRO A 14 -8.71 -7.95 13.27
C PRO A 14 -7.50 -7.19 13.81
N LEU A 15 -6.42 -7.12 13.05
CA LEU A 15 -5.22 -6.42 13.47
C LEU A 15 -5.43 -4.90 13.46
N LEU A 16 -6.13 -4.39 12.45
CA LEU A 16 -6.46 -2.98 12.38
C LEU A 16 -7.35 -2.57 13.58
N GLU A 17 -8.35 -3.37 13.87
CA GLU A 17 -9.24 -3.11 15.01
C GLU A 17 -8.48 -3.17 16.33
N SER A 18 -7.53 -4.08 16.48
CA SER A 18 -6.73 -4.18 17.71
C SER A 18 -5.83 -2.97 17.94
N HIS A 19 -5.55 -2.21 16.90
CA HIS A 19 -4.77 -0.98 16.98
C HIS A 19 -5.64 0.29 16.88
N ASP A 20 -6.96 0.14 17.04
CA ASP A 20 -7.93 1.23 16.99
C ASP A 20 -7.95 1.97 15.65
N LEU A 21 -7.65 1.27 14.58
CA LEU A 21 -7.73 1.81 13.22
C LEU A 21 -9.09 1.50 12.61
N THR A 22 -9.71 2.52 12.03
CA THR A 22 -10.87 2.32 11.18
C THR A 22 -10.41 2.08 9.74
N TYR A 23 -11.29 1.52 8.92
CA TYR A 23 -10.94 1.23 7.54
C TYR A 23 -12.13 1.46 6.64
N GLU A 24 -11.83 1.84 5.41
CA GLU A 24 -12.81 1.92 4.33
C GLU A 24 -12.28 1.14 3.14
N ILE A 25 -13.16 0.40 2.48
CA ILE A 25 -12.79 -0.41 1.34
C ILE A 25 -13.76 -0.08 0.20
N GLU A 26 -13.20 0.42 -0.89
CA GLU A 26 -13.96 0.74 -2.10
C GLU A 26 -13.45 -0.14 -3.24
N ILE A 27 -14.12 -1.26 -3.47
CA ILE A 27 -13.75 -2.21 -4.50
C ILE A 27 -14.97 -2.46 -5.36
N PRO A 28 -14.87 -2.28 -6.69
CA PRO A 28 -16.02 -2.49 -7.59
C PRO A 28 -16.46 -3.94 -7.58
N GLU A 29 -17.75 -4.15 -7.79
CA GLU A 29 -18.29 -5.51 -7.92
C GLU A 29 -17.94 -6.11 -9.28
N THR A 30 -17.80 -5.26 -10.31
CA THR A 30 -17.44 -5.70 -11.65
C THR A 30 -15.99 -6.16 -11.67
N GLU A 31 -15.74 -7.37 -12.11
CA GLU A 31 -14.40 -7.88 -12.21
C GLU A 31 -13.90 -7.86 -13.64
N TYR A 32 -12.72 -7.29 -13.81
CA TYR A 32 -11.92 -7.44 -15.01
C TYR A 32 -10.83 -8.45 -14.74
N MET A 33 -10.45 -9.21 -15.75
CA MET A 33 -9.35 -10.16 -15.61
C MET A 33 -8.03 -9.41 -15.60
N THR A 34 -7.41 -9.34 -14.44
CA THR A 34 -6.10 -8.72 -14.29
C THR A 34 -5.07 -9.81 -14.02
N ARG A 35 -4.02 -9.83 -14.82
CA ARG A 35 -2.92 -10.77 -14.61
C ARG A 35 -2.00 -10.25 -13.54
N VAL A 36 -2.12 -10.83 -12.38
CA VAL A 36 -1.24 -10.54 -11.25
C VAL A 36 -0.94 -11.86 -10.56
N ASP A 37 0.30 -12.01 -10.12
CA ASP A 37 0.64 -13.14 -9.27
C ASP A 37 -0.02 -12.92 -7.91
N PRO A 38 -0.94 -13.80 -7.47
CA PRO A 38 -1.63 -13.60 -6.20
C PRO A 38 -0.68 -13.49 -5.00
N THR A 39 0.39 -14.27 -4.99
CA THR A 39 1.38 -14.25 -3.91
C THR A 39 2.11 -12.90 -3.88
N ALA A 40 2.52 -12.42 -5.04
CA ALA A 40 3.20 -11.12 -5.14
C ALA A 40 2.27 -9.98 -4.75
N TYR A 41 1.05 -9.99 -5.23
CA TYR A 41 0.08 -8.95 -4.91
C TYR A 41 -0.22 -8.91 -3.41
N THR A 42 -0.43 -10.08 -2.81
CA THR A 42 -0.62 -10.19 -1.37
C THR A 42 0.55 -9.60 -0.61
N ARG A 43 1.77 -9.88 -1.05
CA ARG A 43 2.97 -9.35 -0.41
C ARG A 43 3.08 -7.83 -0.56
N ILE A 44 2.72 -7.30 -1.73
CA ILE A 44 2.71 -5.85 -1.94
C ILE A 44 1.77 -5.18 -0.94
N LEU A 45 0.51 -5.63 -0.87
CA LEU A 45 -0.46 -5.03 0.04
C LEU A 45 -0.07 -5.23 1.49
N ASN A 46 0.41 -6.40 1.86
CA ASN A 46 0.86 -6.65 3.24
C ASN A 46 1.98 -5.69 3.64
N ASN A 47 2.92 -5.44 2.74
CA ASN A 47 4.02 -4.53 3.03
C ASN A 47 3.52 -3.09 3.21
N LEU A 48 2.58 -2.64 2.40
CA LEU A 48 2.00 -1.31 2.55
C LEU A 48 1.19 -1.18 3.83
N LEU A 49 0.35 -2.16 4.12
CA LEU A 49 -0.47 -2.14 5.34
C LEU A 49 0.38 -2.24 6.60
N GLN A 50 1.41 -3.08 6.58
CA GLN A 50 2.33 -3.21 7.69
C GLN A 50 3.09 -1.90 7.94
N ASN A 51 3.47 -1.23 6.87
CA ASN A 51 4.14 0.08 6.97
C ASN A 51 3.23 1.11 7.63
N ILE A 52 1.96 1.14 7.25
CA ILE A 52 0.99 2.04 7.85
C ILE A 52 0.84 1.73 9.33
N LEU A 53 0.67 0.47 9.69
CA LEU A 53 0.48 0.06 11.06
C LEU A 53 1.66 0.40 11.95
N THR A 54 2.87 0.23 11.42
CA THR A 54 4.11 0.40 12.18
C THR A 54 4.56 1.86 12.29
N HIS A 55 4.40 2.63 11.22
CA HIS A 55 5.08 3.93 11.11
C HIS A 55 4.16 5.14 11.00
N SER A 56 2.91 4.97 10.57
CA SER A 56 2.10 6.15 10.25
C SER A 56 1.44 6.81 11.45
N GLY A 57 1.14 6.06 12.50
CA GLY A 57 0.31 6.58 13.59
C GLY A 57 -1.11 6.90 13.14
N ALA A 58 -1.56 6.31 12.05
CA ALA A 58 -2.86 6.60 11.46
C ALA A 58 -4.02 6.10 12.32
N ARG A 59 -5.18 6.71 12.13
CA ARG A 59 -6.43 6.25 12.71
C ARG A 59 -7.36 5.64 11.68
N GLN A 60 -7.10 5.89 10.41
CA GLN A 60 -7.93 5.38 9.31
C GLN A 60 -7.06 4.95 8.14
N VAL A 61 -7.45 3.84 7.53
CA VAL A 61 -6.84 3.30 6.32
C VAL A 61 -7.94 3.14 5.27
N THR A 62 -7.66 3.53 4.05
CA THR A 62 -8.59 3.38 2.93
C THR A 62 -7.93 2.57 1.82
N LEU A 63 -8.62 1.56 1.33
CA LEU A 63 -8.20 0.81 0.15
C LEU A 63 -9.22 1.03 -0.95
N THR A 64 -8.76 1.53 -2.09
CA THR A 64 -9.60 1.75 -3.27
C THR A 64 -9.01 1.00 -4.43
N VAL A 65 -9.82 0.23 -5.13
CA VAL A 65 -9.43 -0.46 -6.35
C VAL A 65 -10.34 0.00 -7.47
N THR A 66 -9.73 0.44 -8.57
CA THR A 66 -10.47 0.74 -9.80
C THR A 66 -9.80 0.02 -10.95
N GLU A 67 -10.62 -0.47 -11.89
CA GLU A 67 -10.11 -1.20 -13.03
C GLU A 67 -10.73 -0.70 -14.32
N THR A 68 -9.90 -0.70 -15.38
CA THR A 68 -10.33 -0.47 -16.75
C THR A 68 -9.87 -1.66 -17.58
N GLU A 69 -10.11 -1.62 -18.89
CA GLU A 69 -9.60 -2.65 -19.78
C GLU A 69 -8.07 -2.60 -19.92
N GLN A 70 -7.46 -1.44 -19.66
CA GLN A 70 -6.04 -1.24 -19.84
C GLN A 70 -5.22 -1.39 -18.57
N GLN A 71 -5.80 -1.08 -17.42
CA GLN A 71 -5.01 -1.08 -16.18
C GLN A 71 -5.88 -1.25 -14.95
N ALA A 72 -5.25 -1.66 -13.87
CA ALA A 72 -5.81 -1.64 -12.52
C ALA A 72 -5.08 -0.59 -11.70
N LYS A 73 -5.81 0.17 -10.90
CA LYS A 73 -5.27 1.19 -10.02
C LYS A 73 -5.67 0.86 -8.59
N ILE A 74 -4.69 0.73 -7.73
CA ILE A 74 -4.89 0.40 -6.32
C ILE A 74 -4.34 1.56 -5.50
N ILE A 75 -5.18 2.11 -4.64
CA ILE A 75 -4.82 3.23 -3.79
C ILE A 75 -4.94 2.78 -2.34
N VAL A 76 -3.84 2.91 -1.60
CA VAL A 76 -3.80 2.65 -0.15
C VAL A 76 -3.44 3.96 0.53
N ALA A 77 -4.39 4.50 1.29
CA ALA A 77 -4.23 5.80 1.93
C ALA A 77 -4.38 5.69 3.44
N ASP A 78 -3.64 6.52 4.16
CA ASP A 78 -3.80 6.66 5.61
C ASP A 78 -3.87 8.14 5.98
N ASN A 79 -4.37 8.41 7.17
CA ASN A 79 -4.47 9.76 7.72
C ASN A 79 -3.46 9.99 8.85
N GLY A 80 -2.29 9.35 8.75
CA GLY A 80 -1.27 9.41 9.79
C GLY A 80 -0.40 10.66 9.72
N LYS A 81 0.79 10.54 10.27
CA LYS A 81 1.71 11.67 10.39
C LYS A 81 2.31 12.16 9.08
N GLY A 82 2.18 11.36 8.02
CA GLY A 82 2.76 11.72 6.72
C GLY A 82 4.27 11.52 6.68
N ILE A 83 4.83 11.89 5.54
CA ILE A 83 6.27 11.74 5.27
C ILE A 83 6.78 13.12 4.83
N SER A 84 7.94 13.53 5.37
CA SER A 84 8.53 14.81 5.01
C SER A 84 8.93 14.85 3.54
N THR A 85 9.01 16.06 2.98
CA THR A 85 9.48 16.23 1.60
C THR A 85 10.93 15.77 1.43
N ALA A 86 11.73 15.80 2.50
CA ALA A 86 13.10 15.31 2.45
C ALA A 86 13.16 13.78 2.34
N ASP A 87 12.27 13.09 3.04
CA ASP A 87 12.26 11.62 3.04
C ASP A 87 11.52 11.02 1.85
N LEU A 88 10.48 11.70 1.36
CA LEU A 88 9.58 11.14 0.37
C LEU A 88 10.28 10.57 -0.88
N PRO A 89 11.29 11.23 -1.47
CA PRO A 89 11.97 10.68 -2.65
C PRO A 89 12.73 9.39 -2.36
N HIS A 90 12.97 9.07 -1.11
CA HIS A 90 13.85 7.97 -0.70
C HIS A 90 13.12 6.78 -0.10
N ILE A 91 11.80 6.87 0.11
CA ILE A 91 11.08 5.84 0.89
C ILE A 91 11.09 4.46 0.26
N PHE A 92 11.30 4.37 -1.05
CA PHE A 92 11.39 3.08 -1.74
C PHE A 92 12.82 2.56 -1.85
N GLU A 93 13.80 3.32 -1.38
CA GLU A 93 15.19 2.87 -1.37
C GLU A 93 15.38 1.77 -0.34
N ARG A 94 16.17 0.79 -0.70
CA ARG A 94 16.43 -0.34 0.17
C ARG A 94 17.11 0.13 1.46
N MET A 95 16.60 -0.35 2.59
CA MET A 95 17.13 -0.03 3.92
C MET A 95 16.98 1.43 4.35
N TYR A 96 16.28 2.25 3.55
CA TYR A 96 16.02 3.61 3.95
C TYR A 96 15.01 3.65 5.09
N GLN A 97 15.30 4.41 6.11
CA GLN A 97 14.36 4.66 7.21
C GLN A 97 14.36 6.14 7.53
N CYS A 98 13.19 6.68 7.81
CA CYS A 98 13.08 8.04 8.32
C CYS A 98 13.68 8.09 9.72
N ASP A 99 14.27 9.24 10.09
CA ASP A 99 14.99 9.38 11.36
C ASP A 99 14.16 8.95 12.58
N HIS A 100 12.88 9.22 12.56
CA HIS A 100 12.00 8.91 13.69
C HIS A 100 11.61 7.45 13.78
N SER A 101 11.91 6.65 12.78
CA SER A 101 11.53 5.24 12.75
C SER A 101 12.67 4.27 12.94
N ARG A 102 13.86 4.77 13.27
CA ARG A 102 15.06 3.92 13.44
C ARG A 102 14.88 2.83 14.47
N SER A 103 14.17 3.13 15.55
CA SER A 103 13.90 2.16 16.60
C SER A 103 12.64 1.37 16.36
N ALA A 104 11.91 1.66 15.32
CA ALA A 104 10.66 0.98 15.01
C ALA A 104 10.91 -0.42 14.46
N LYS A 105 9.92 -1.25 14.59
CA LYS A 105 9.95 -2.61 14.04
C LYS A 105 9.93 -2.52 12.52
N GLY A 106 10.90 -3.09 11.89
CA GLY A 106 11.00 -3.07 10.44
C GLY A 106 12.42 -2.79 10.04
N ASN A 107 12.82 -3.31 8.92
CA ASN A 107 14.20 -3.26 8.48
C ASN A 107 14.40 -2.36 7.24
N GLY A 108 13.39 -1.56 6.88
CA GLY A 108 13.48 -0.68 5.73
C GLY A 108 13.40 -1.40 4.39
N LEU A 109 12.98 -2.67 4.37
CA LEU A 109 12.89 -3.46 3.14
C LEU A 109 11.48 -3.54 2.56
N GLY A 110 10.45 -3.31 3.38
CA GLY A 110 9.06 -3.52 2.96
C GLY A 110 8.66 -2.74 1.72
N LEU A 111 8.92 -1.44 1.69
CA LEU A 111 8.55 -0.59 0.57
C LEU A 111 9.41 -0.86 -0.66
N SER A 112 10.70 -1.16 -0.49
CA SER A 112 11.55 -1.48 -1.63
C SER A 112 11.14 -2.80 -2.27
N ILE A 113 10.72 -3.78 -1.47
CA ILE A 113 10.21 -5.05 -1.98
C ILE A 113 8.88 -4.83 -2.72
N ALA A 114 7.99 -4.01 -2.17
CA ALA A 114 6.74 -3.68 -2.85
C ALA A 114 7.00 -3.05 -4.21
N LYS A 115 7.91 -2.11 -4.29
CA LYS A 115 8.26 -1.47 -5.55
C LYS A 115 8.86 -2.47 -6.55
N GLU A 116 9.73 -3.34 -6.08
CA GLU A 116 10.33 -4.35 -6.95
C GLU A 116 9.28 -5.30 -7.51
N LEU A 117 8.35 -5.76 -6.68
CA LEU A 117 7.29 -6.65 -7.13
C LEU A 117 6.35 -5.97 -8.13
N VAL A 118 6.01 -4.71 -7.88
CA VAL A 118 5.21 -3.92 -8.82
C VAL A 118 5.95 -3.78 -10.15
N SER A 119 7.26 -3.51 -10.11
CA SER A 119 8.07 -3.37 -11.33
C SER A 119 8.13 -4.65 -12.15
N VAL A 120 8.20 -5.81 -11.47
CA VAL A 120 8.17 -7.11 -12.18
C VAL A 120 6.87 -7.27 -12.96
N HIS A 121 5.79 -6.69 -12.48
CA HIS A 121 4.50 -6.70 -13.17
C HIS A 121 4.37 -5.56 -14.20
N LYS A 122 5.46 -4.86 -14.47
CA LYS A 122 5.50 -3.70 -15.38
C LYS A 122 4.60 -2.55 -14.92
N GLY A 123 4.34 -2.49 -13.64
CA GLY A 123 3.55 -1.45 -13.02
C GLY A 123 4.41 -0.36 -12.41
N THR A 124 3.73 0.60 -11.79
CA THR A 124 4.38 1.68 -11.06
C THR A 124 3.76 1.80 -9.68
N ILE A 125 4.56 2.24 -8.72
CA ILE A 125 4.09 2.61 -7.39
C ILE A 125 4.63 4.00 -7.09
N THR A 126 3.74 4.87 -6.63
CA THR A 126 4.11 6.22 -6.23
C THR A 126 3.53 6.52 -4.87
N ALA A 127 4.06 7.54 -4.21
CA ALA A 127 3.56 7.99 -2.93
C ALA A 127 3.44 9.50 -2.92
N ASP A 128 2.31 9.96 -2.39
CA ASP A 128 2.09 11.38 -2.10
C ASP A 128 1.85 11.51 -0.62
N SER A 129 2.40 12.54 0.00
CA SER A 129 2.26 12.71 1.44
C SER A 129 2.30 14.18 1.83
N ILE A 130 1.54 14.48 2.88
CA ILE A 130 1.53 15.80 3.51
C ILE A 130 1.73 15.54 5.00
N LEU A 131 2.72 16.19 5.60
CA LEU A 131 2.97 16.06 7.03
C LEU A 131 1.72 16.40 7.82
N GLU A 132 1.42 15.58 8.83
CA GLU A 132 0.27 15.67 9.72
C GLU A 132 -1.08 15.40 9.04
N ALA A 133 -1.08 15.08 7.74
CA ALA A 133 -2.31 14.80 6.99
C ALA A 133 -2.40 13.37 6.47
N GLY A 134 -1.26 12.71 6.25
CA GLY A 134 -1.25 11.32 5.83
C GLY A 134 -0.48 11.05 4.55
N THR A 135 -0.53 9.80 4.13
CA THR A 135 0.20 9.31 2.96
C THR A 135 -0.74 8.50 2.07
N THR A 136 -0.55 8.66 0.77
CA THR A 136 -1.30 7.90 -0.24
C THR A 136 -0.33 7.17 -1.15
N PHE A 137 -0.42 5.86 -1.18
CA PHE A 137 0.32 5.03 -2.13
C PHE A 137 -0.59 4.68 -3.30
N THR A 138 -0.10 4.86 -4.50
CA THR A 138 -0.84 4.54 -5.72
C THR A 138 -0.06 3.52 -6.53
N ILE A 139 -0.70 2.39 -6.81
CA ILE A 139 -0.13 1.32 -7.62
C ILE A 139 -0.93 1.24 -8.92
N ILE A 140 -0.24 1.23 -10.03
CA ILE A 140 -0.85 1.05 -11.35
C ILE A 140 -0.25 -0.21 -11.96
N LEU A 141 -1.13 -1.17 -12.28
CA LEU A 141 -0.73 -2.42 -12.92
C LEU A 141 -1.35 -2.46 -14.32
N PRO A 142 -0.51 -2.48 -15.37
CA PRO A 142 -1.05 -2.61 -16.71
C PRO A 142 -1.61 -4.01 -16.91
N LYS A 143 -2.70 -4.10 -17.67
CA LYS A 143 -3.24 -5.39 -18.04
C LYS A 143 -2.53 -5.90 -19.28
N ALA A 144 -2.10 -7.13 -19.23
CA ALA A 144 -1.45 -7.76 -20.37
C ALA A 144 -2.46 -7.94 -21.49
N LEU A 145 -2.08 -7.53 -22.66
CA LEU A 145 -2.86 -7.78 -23.87
C LEU A 145 -2.58 -9.18 -24.39
#